data_70474d7caa5741ccd680995476681a93
#
_entry.id   70474d7caa5741ccd680995476681a93
#
_cell.length_a   1.000
_cell.length_b   1.000
_cell.length_c   1.000
_cell.angle_alpha   90.00
_cell.angle_beta   90.00
_cell.angle_gamma   90.00
#
_symmetry.space_group_name_H-M   'P 1'
#
loop_
_entity.id
_entity.type
_entity.pdbx_description
1 polymer ?
#
loop_
_entity_poly.entity_id
_entity_poly.type
_entity_poly.pdbx_seq_one_letter_code
_entity_poly.pdbx_strand_id
1 'polypeptide(L)'
;YKDKEELKAEISKGFEKYIAEFDSIPEALKDIRVAEVDRTPAENLAYQIGWTTLLLKWENDEKRGVEVKTPSELFRWNQLGDLYQWFTDTYSHSSLVELKDQLKGNVTSIQTMIDSMSEEELFQPHMRKWADDATKTAVWEVYKFIHVNTVAPFGTFRTKIRKWKKATL
;
A
#
# COMPACT_ATOMS: atom_id res chain seq x y z
N TYR A 1 -5.43 6.78 -16.11
CA TYR A 1 -6.75 6.11 -16.02
C TYR A 1 -7.81 6.99 -16.65
N LYS A 2 -8.69 6.40 -17.43
CA LYS A 2 -9.76 7.16 -18.06
C LYS A 2 -10.98 7.35 -17.14
N ASP A 3 -11.16 6.47 -16.15
CA ASP A 3 -12.28 6.57 -15.22
C ASP A 3 -12.03 5.76 -13.95
N LYS A 4 -12.97 5.86 -13.02
CA LYS A 4 -12.98 5.15 -11.74
C LYS A 4 -12.92 3.63 -11.94
N GLU A 5 -13.68 3.10 -12.89
CA GLU A 5 -13.77 1.66 -13.11
C GLU A 5 -12.45 1.07 -13.61
N GLU A 6 -11.72 1.81 -14.44
CA GLU A 6 -10.38 1.39 -14.88
C GLU A 6 -9.39 1.35 -13.70
N LEU A 7 -9.41 2.37 -12.84
CA LEU A 7 -8.57 2.39 -11.63
C LEU A 7 -8.86 1.18 -10.75
N LYS A 8 -10.13 0.91 -10.48
CA LYS A 8 -10.54 -0.23 -9.65
C LYS A 8 -10.11 -1.56 -10.28
N ALA A 9 -10.28 -1.71 -11.58
CA ALA A 9 -9.88 -2.94 -12.29
C ALA A 9 -8.37 -3.17 -12.22
N GLU A 10 -7.57 -2.13 -12.39
CA GLU A 10 -6.11 -2.24 -12.32
C GLU A 10 -5.63 -2.56 -10.91
N ILE A 11 -6.28 -2.03 -9.88
CA ILE A 11 -5.98 -2.39 -8.49
C ILE A 11 -6.23 -3.88 -8.26
N SER A 12 -7.40 -4.38 -8.64
CA SER A 12 -7.76 -5.78 -8.46
C SER A 12 -6.82 -6.71 -9.21
N LYS A 13 -6.52 -6.39 -10.45
CA LYS A 13 -5.62 -7.17 -11.30
C LYS A 13 -4.20 -7.24 -10.72
N GLY A 14 -3.67 -6.11 -10.32
CA GLY A 14 -2.33 -6.04 -9.71
C GLY A 14 -2.26 -6.77 -8.39
N PHE A 15 -3.27 -6.60 -7.54
CA PHE A 15 -3.34 -7.28 -6.26
C PHE A 15 -3.42 -8.80 -6.41
N GLU A 16 -4.28 -9.29 -7.29
CA GLU A 16 -4.43 -10.74 -7.51
C GLU A 16 -3.13 -11.40 -7.93
N LYS A 17 -2.41 -10.78 -8.85
CA LYS A 17 -1.12 -11.27 -9.30
C LYS A 17 -0.07 -11.24 -8.21
N TYR A 18 -0.05 -10.18 -7.42
CA TYR A 18 0.89 -10.02 -6.33
C TYR A 18 0.65 -11.03 -5.22
N ILE A 19 -0.58 -11.10 -4.72
CA ILE A 19 -0.88 -11.93 -3.55
C ILE A 19 -0.75 -13.43 -3.86
N ALA A 20 -1.01 -13.84 -5.09
CA ALA A 20 -0.87 -15.24 -5.51
C ALA A 20 0.56 -15.74 -5.40
N GLU A 21 1.55 -14.86 -5.50
CA GLU A 21 2.96 -15.27 -5.37
C GLU A 21 3.29 -15.86 -4.00
N PHE A 22 2.53 -15.48 -2.97
CA PHE A 22 2.77 -15.94 -1.60
C PHE A 22 2.19 -17.33 -1.32
N ASP A 23 1.33 -17.85 -2.20
CA ASP A 23 0.68 -19.15 -1.99
C ASP A 23 1.67 -20.31 -1.94
N SER A 24 2.80 -20.19 -2.64
CA SER A 24 3.85 -21.22 -2.68
C SER A 24 4.90 -21.07 -1.59
N ILE A 25 4.81 -20.06 -0.73
CA ILE A 25 5.81 -19.78 0.30
C ILE A 25 5.41 -20.47 1.60
N PRO A 26 6.24 -21.42 2.11
CA PRO A 26 5.97 -22.02 3.42
C PRO A 26 6.02 -20.99 4.55
N GLU A 27 5.13 -21.10 5.51
CA GLU A 27 5.10 -20.21 6.68
C GLU A 27 6.45 -20.17 7.40
N ALA A 28 7.14 -21.31 7.49
CA ALA A 28 8.43 -21.38 8.17
C ALA A 28 9.51 -20.50 7.52
N LEU A 29 9.33 -20.09 6.27
CA LEU A 29 10.32 -19.32 5.51
C LEU A 29 9.98 -17.82 5.43
N LYS A 30 8.91 -17.37 6.07
CA LYS A 30 8.45 -15.98 5.93
C LYS A 30 9.46 -14.92 6.36
N ASP A 31 10.39 -15.26 7.25
CA ASP A 31 11.39 -14.34 7.78
C ASP A 31 12.80 -14.61 7.26
N ILE A 32 12.94 -15.47 6.27
CA ILE A 32 14.25 -15.77 5.69
C ILE A 32 14.71 -14.63 4.79
N ARG A 33 15.85 -14.07 5.14
CA ARG A 33 16.48 -12.98 4.37
C ARG A 33 17.48 -13.56 3.39
N VAL A 34 17.44 -13.04 2.15
CA VAL A 34 18.40 -13.41 1.10
C VAL A 34 19.12 -12.15 0.62
N ALA A 35 20.31 -12.35 0.04
CA ALA A 35 21.10 -11.21 -0.44
C ALA A 35 20.51 -10.53 -1.69
N GLU A 36 19.73 -11.25 -2.45
CA GLU A 36 19.22 -10.82 -3.76
C GLU A 36 18.12 -9.76 -3.67
N VAL A 37 17.44 -9.66 -2.51
CA VAL A 37 16.36 -8.66 -2.31
C VAL A 37 16.44 -8.06 -0.91
N ASP A 38 15.86 -6.89 -0.77
CA ASP A 38 15.95 -6.09 0.46
C ASP A 38 14.90 -6.43 1.52
N ARG A 39 13.95 -7.33 1.22
CA ARG A 39 12.86 -7.68 2.15
C ARG A 39 12.60 -9.17 2.18
N THR A 40 12.26 -9.65 3.39
CA THR A 40 11.71 -11.00 3.58
C THR A 40 10.25 -11.02 3.08
N PRO A 41 9.64 -12.21 2.91
CA PRO A 41 8.22 -12.26 2.55
C PRO A 41 7.32 -11.49 3.53
N ALA A 42 7.53 -11.64 4.83
CA ALA A 42 6.74 -10.92 5.84
C ALA A 42 6.94 -9.41 5.74
N GLU A 43 8.17 -8.94 5.54
CA GLU A 43 8.46 -7.52 5.36
C GLU A 43 7.86 -6.95 4.08
N ASN A 44 7.83 -7.76 3.02
CA ASN A 44 7.22 -7.39 1.74
C ASN A 44 5.72 -7.08 1.92
N LEU A 45 5.00 -7.97 2.61
CA LEU A 45 3.58 -7.76 2.93
C LEU A 45 3.38 -6.61 3.92
N ALA A 46 4.23 -6.49 4.93
CA ALA A 46 4.14 -5.41 5.93
C ALA A 46 4.22 -4.03 5.29
N TYR A 47 5.07 -3.85 4.29
CA TYR A 47 5.17 -2.60 3.54
C TYR A 47 3.84 -2.21 2.88
N GLN A 48 3.18 -3.17 2.21
CA GLN A 48 1.92 -2.92 1.55
C GLN A 48 0.80 -2.62 2.57
N ILE A 49 0.77 -3.38 3.66
CA ILE A 49 -0.20 -3.16 4.74
C ILE A 49 -0.02 -1.75 5.32
N GLY A 50 1.22 -1.34 5.56
CA GLY A 50 1.52 -0.04 6.13
C GLY A 50 0.99 1.10 5.28
N TRP A 51 1.34 1.14 4.02
CA TRP A 51 0.91 2.23 3.13
C TRP A 51 -0.59 2.23 2.86
N THR A 52 -1.19 1.06 2.67
CA THR A 52 -2.64 1.00 2.43
C THR A 52 -3.42 1.40 3.69
N THR A 53 -2.93 1.07 4.87
CA THR A 53 -3.53 1.52 6.14
C THR A 53 -3.45 3.04 6.25
N LEU A 54 -2.29 3.65 5.93
CA LEU A 54 -2.14 5.10 5.99
C LEU A 54 -3.05 5.82 4.98
N LEU A 55 -3.13 5.33 3.76
CA LEU A 55 -4.00 5.90 2.74
C LEU A 55 -5.46 5.95 3.22
N LEU A 56 -5.94 4.85 3.76
CA LEU A 56 -7.28 4.77 4.31
C LEU A 56 -7.48 5.73 5.50
N LYS A 57 -6.46 5.85 6.35
CA LYS A 57 -6.51 6.75 7.50
C LYS A 57 -6.58 8.20 7.06
N TRP A 58 -5.77 8.61 6.08
CA TRP A 58 -5.82 10.00 5.57
C TRP A 58 -7.23 10.38 5.11
N GLU A 59 -7.83 9.53 4.31
CA GLU A 59 -9.17 9.81 3.78
C GLU A 59 -10.24 9.80 4.87
N ASN A 60 -10.22 8.80 5.74
CA ASN A 60 -11.21 8.68 6.81
C ASN A 60 -11.10 9.82 7.83
N ASP A 61 -9.89 10.21 8.19
CA ASP A 61 -9.68 11.30 9.16
C ASP A 61 -10.15 12.64 8.59
N GLU A 62 -9.82 12.94 7.33
CA GLU A 62 -10.28 14.19 6.73
C GLU A 62 -11.81 14.25 6.64
N LYS A 63 -12.45 13.16 6.28
CA LYS A 63 -13.91 13.08 6.22
C LYS A 63 -14.58 13.31 7.57
N ARG A 64 -13.91 12.94 8.66
CA ARG A 64 -14.42 13.15 10.02
C ARG A 64 -14.03 14.51 10.60
N GLY A 65 -13.35 15.35 9.83
CA GLY A 65 -12.89 16.65 10.31
C GLY A 65 -11.68 16.58 11.24
N VAL A 66 -10.98 15.45 11.28
CA VAL A 66 -9.75 15.29 12.05
C VAL A 66 -8.57 15.77 11.22
N GLU A 67 -7.64 16.50 11.84
CA GLU A 67 -6.42 16.95 11.15
C GLU A 67 -5.61 15.75 10.67
N VAL A 68 -5.19 15.77 9.42
CA VAL A 68 -4.40 14.70 8.81
C VAL A 68 -2.94 15.10 8.74
N LYS A 69 -2.06 14.24 9.23
CA LYS A 69 -0.61 14.39 9.11
C LYS A 69 -0.07 13.31 8.19
N THR A 70 0.54 13.72 7.08
CA THR A 70 1.14 12.79 6.14
C THR A 70 2.67 12.78 6.30
N PRO A 71 3.34 11.65 6.09
CA PRO A 71 2.77 10.33 5.78
C PRO A 71 2.09 9.68 6.97
N SER A 72 2.47 10.03 8.21
CA SER A 72 1.86 9.50 9.44
C SER A 72 1.99 10.52 10.56
N GLU A 73 1.34 10.25 11.68
CA GLU A 73 1.46 11.11 12.88
C GLU A 73 2.83 11.01 13.52
N LEU A 74 3.53 9.88 13.33
CA LEU A 74 4.81 9.59 13.98
C LEU A 74 6.02 10.00 13.16
N PHE A 75 5.92 9.99 11.82
CA PHE A 75 7.06 10.20 10.93
C PHE A 75 6.74 11.22 9.83
N ARG A 76 7.77 11.95 9.41
CA ARG A 76 7.68 12.93 8.32
C ARG A 76 8.17 12.33 7.00
N TRP A 77 7.94 13.01 5.90
CA TRP A 77 8.35 12.52 4.58
C TRP A 77 9.86 12.34 4.42
N ASN A 78 10.66 13.03 5.21
CA ASN A 78 12.12 12.84 5.23
C ASN A 78 12.58 11.74 6.18
N GLN A 79 11.65 10.97 6.75
CA GLN A 79 11.90 9.88 7.69
C GLN A 79 11.32 8.55 7.19
N LEU A 80 11.28 8.35 5.86
CA LEU A 80 10.66 7.14 5.28
C LEU A 80 11.35 5.84 5.70
N GLY A 81 12.67 5.87 5.89
CA GLY A 81 13.38 4.69 6.41
C GLY A 81 12.86 4.27 7.77
N ASP A 82 12.64 5.23 8.67
CA ASP A 82 12.10 4.97 10.00
C ASP A 82 10.65 4.48 9.92
N LEU A 83 9.86 5.05 9.02
CA LEU A 83 8.49 4.63 8.79
C LEU A 83 8.44 3.17 8.29
N TYR A 84 9.32 2.80 7.37
CA TYR A 84 9.37 1.42 6.87
C TYR A 84 9.77 0.43 7.96
N GLN A 85 10.70 0.82 8.83
CA GLN A 85 11.07 0.01 9.99
C GLN A 85 9.87 -0.14 10.93
N TRP A 86 9.10 0.92 11.13
CA TRP A 86 7.89 0.89 11.93
C TRP A 86 6.84 -0.08 11.33
N PHE A 87 6.70 -0.10 10.00
CA PHE A 87 5.81 -1.08 9.33
C PHE A 87 6.26 -2.50 9.63
N THR A 88 7.57 -2.76 9.50
CA THR A 88 8.15 -4.08 9.80
C THR A 88 7.87 -4.48 11.24
N ASP A 89 8.19 -3.59 12.17
CA ASP A 89 8.04 -3.86 13.61
C ASP A 89 6.58 -4.07 14.01
N THR A 90 5.66 -3.38 13.34
CA THR A 90 4.24 -3.42 13.67
C THR A 90 3.53 -4.64 13.07
N TYR A 91 3.86 -4.99 11.82
CA TYR A 91 3.06 -5.96 11.06
C TYR A 91 3.74 -7.29 10.79
N SER A 92 5.07 -7.36 10.66
CA SER A 92 5.74 -8.55 10.11
C SER A 92 5.68 -9.80 11.00
N HIS A 93 5.26 -9.66 12.25
CA HIS A 93 5.23 -10.78 13.21
C HIS A 93 4.02 -11.68 13.04
N SER A 94 3.01 -11.26 12.31
CA SER A 94 1.84 -12.07 12.00
C SER A 94 2.18 -13.18 11.01
N SER A 95 1.34 -14.22 10.94
CA SER A 95 1.52 -15.30 9.97
C SER A 95 1.30 -14.79 8.54
N LEU A 96 1.79 -15.54 7.55
CA LEU A 96 1.54 -15.20 6.14
C LEU A 96 0.04 -15.14 5.83
N VAL A 97 -0.75 -16.08 6.38
CA VAL A 97 -2.22 -16.06 6.20
C VAL A 97 -2.82 -14.79 6.77
N GLU A 98 -2.44 -14.42 7.99
CA GLU A 98 -2.92 -13.18 8.63
C GLU A 98 -2.50 -11.93 7.86
N LEU A 99 -1.26 -11.87 7.40
CA LEU A 99 -0.75 -10.74 6.62
C LEU A 99 -1.49 -10.60 5.28
N LYS A 100 -1.70 -11.72 4.58
CA LYS A 100 -2.47 -11.72 3.33
C LYS A 100 -3.90 -11.26 3.55
N ASP A 101 -4.55 -11.75 4.60
CA ASP A 101 -5.93 -11.39 4.92
C ASP A 101 -6.05 -9.92 5.29
N GLN A 102 -5.11 -9.38 6.06
CA GLN A 102 -5.08 -7.97 6.42
C GLN A 102 -4.93 -7.08 5.19
N LEU A 103 -4.02 -7.42 4.29
CA LEU A 103 -3.84 -6.66 3.05
C LEU A 103 -5.07 -6.75 2.15
N LYS A 104 -5.66 -7.93 2.04
CA LYS A 104 -6.90 -8.11 1.27
C LYS A 104 -8.01 -7.23 1.82
N GLY A 105 -8.15 -7.16 3.13
CA GLY A 105 -9.12 -6.28 3.80
C GLY A 105 -8.87 -4.80 3.46
N ASN A 106 -7.61 -4.36 3.47
CA ASN A 106 -7.24 -3.00 3.11
C ASN A 106 -7.58 -2.70 1.64
N VAL A 107 -7.28 -3.61 0.73
CA VAL A 107 -7.59 -3.44 -0.70
C VAL A 107 -9.10 -3.35 -0.91
N THR A 108 -9.88 -4.20 -0.24
CA THR A 108 -11.34 -4.14 -0.28
C THR A 108 -11.84 -2.79 0.22
N SER A 109 -11.29 -2.28 1.32
CA SER A 109 -11.65 -0.97 1.87
C SER A 109 -11.28 0.17 0.92
N ILE A 110 -10.16 0.07 0.23
CA ILE A 110 -9.78 1.06 -0.79
C ILE A 110 -10.77 1.04 -1.96
N GLN A 111 -11.20 -0.14 -2.42
CA GLN A 111 -12.19 -0.25 -3.47
C GLN A 111 -13.53 0.40 -3.04
N THR A 112 -13.95 0.17 -1.81
CA THR A 112 -15.13 0.81 -1.24
C THR A 112 -14.96 2.33 -1.16
N MET A 113 -13.79 2.80 -0.74
CA MET A 113 -13.47 4.22 -0.71
C MET A 113 -13.61 4.85 -2.11
N ILE A 114 -13.05 4.20 -3.12
CA ILE A 114 -13.14 4.67 -4.50
C ILE A 114 -14.61 4.72 -4.96
N ASP A 115 -15.39 3.70 -4.63
CA ASP A 115 -16.83 3.69 -4.97
C ASP A 115 -17.58 4.87 -4.38
N SER A 116 -17.20 5.32 -3.18
CA SER A 116 -17.84 6.45 -2.50
C SER A 116 -17.39 7.81 -3.01
N MET A 117 -16.33 7.86 -3.82
CA MET A 117 -15.80 9.11 -4.38
C MET A 117 -16.35 9.37 -5.77
N SER A 118 -16.60 10.64 -6.07
CA SER A 118 -16.98 11.04 -7.44
C SER A 118 -15.75 11.01 -8.36
N GLU A 119 -16.00 11.01 -9.67
CA GLU A 119 -14.93 11.15 -10.67
C GLU A 119 -14.13 12.44 -10.42
N GLU A 120 -14.78 13.53 -10.05
CA GLU A 120 -14.13 14.80 -9.74
C GLU A 120 -13.21 14.65 -8.52
N GLU A 121 -13.69 14.03 -7.45
CA GLU A 121 -12.88 13.85 -6.25
C GLU A 121 -11.61 13.04 -6.51
N LEU A 122 -11.69 12.07 -7.41
CA LEU A 122 -10.55 11.23 -7.77
C LEU A 122 -9.58 11.91 -8.72
N PHE A 123 -10.07 12.60 -9.75
CA PHE A 123 -9.26 12.99 -10.91
C PHE A 123 -9.03 14.50 -11.05
N GLN A 124 -9.69 15.33 -10.26
CA GLN A 124 -9.42 16.78 -10.25
C GLN A 124 -8.43 17.12 -9.13
N PRO A 125 -7.60 18.16 -9.32
CA PRO A 125 -6.67 18.60 -8.26
C PRO A 125 -7.43 19.30 -7.12
N HIS A 126 -6.79 19.35 -5.96
CA HIS A 126 -7.25 20.12 -4.78
C HIS A 126 -8.57 19.64 -4.17
N MET A 127 -8.92 18.39 -4.36
CA MET A 127 -10.17 17.83 -3.83
C MET A 127 -10.03 17.30 -2.40
N ARG A 128 -8.82 17.15 -1.90
CA ARG A 128 -8.51 16.73 -0.52
C ARG A 128 -7.34 17.53 0.02
N LYS A 129 -7.50 18.05 1.23
CA LYS A 129 -6.42 18.77 1.91
C LYS A 129 -5.23 17.86 2.18
N TRP A 130 -5.49 16.61 2.60
CA TRP A 130 -4.41 15.66 2.85
C TRP A 130 -3.53 15.43 1.62
N ALA A 131 -4.12 15.43 0.43
CA ALA A 131 -3.38 15.25 -0.81
C ALA A 131 -2.51 16.47 -1.13
N ASP A 132 -3.06 17.67 -0.94
CA ASP A 132 -2.32 18.91 -1.16
C ASP A 132 -1.17 19.06 -0.16
N ASP A 133 -1.41 18.72 1.10
CA ASP A 133 -0.40 18.83 2.17
C ASP A 133 0.71 17.78 2.04
N ALA A 134 0.47 16.69 1.33
CA ALA A 134 1.44 15.60 1.15
C ALA A 134 2.56 15.94 0.16
N THR A 135 2.41 17.01 -0.62
CA THR A 135 3.40 17.47 -1.58
C THR A 135 3.82 18.89 -1.27
N LYS A 136 5.06 19.26 -1.61
CA LYS A 136 5.56 20.64 -1.39
C LYS A 136 5.19 21.56 -2.54
N THR A 137 5.57 21.18 -3.77
CA THR A 137 5.39 22.01 -4.96
C THR A 137 4.55 21.34 -6.03
N ALA A 138 4.56 19.99 -6.07
CA ALA A 138 3.75 19.24 -7.02
C ALA A 138 2.28 19.27 -6.61
N VAL A 139 1.40 19.24 -7.58
CA VAL A 139 -0.04 19.11 -7.37
C VAL A 139 -0.44 17.70 -7.79
N TRP A 140 -0.91 16.91 -6.82
CA TRP A 140 -1.30 15.52 -7.08
C TRP A 140 -2.78 15.33 -6.78
N GLU A 141 -3.49 14.79 -7.74
CA GLU A 141 -4.85 14.32 -7.57
C GLU A 141 -4.89 13.06 -6.68
N VAL A 142 -6.03 12.81 -6.06
CA VAL A 142 -6.18 11.67 -5.15
C VAL A 142 -5.83 10.34 -5.83
N TYR A 143 -6.24 10.15 -7.09
CA TYR A 143 -5.97 8.89 -7.79
C TYR A 143 -4.48 8.55 -7.89
N LYS A 144 -3.60 9.56 -7.93
CA LYS A 144 -2.15 9.33 -7.97
C LYS A 144 -1.64 8.72 -6.68
N PHE A 145 -2.16 9.18 -5.53
CA PHE A 145 -1.82 8.58 -4.24
C PHE A 145 -2.34 7.14 -4.15
N ILE A 146 -3.52 6.87 -4.67
CA ILE A 146 -4.06 5.51 -4.72
C ILE A 146 -3.17 4.63 -5.59
N HIS A 147 -2.79 5.10 -6.77
CA HIS A 147 -1.92 4.36 -7.70
C HIS A 147 -0.56 4.02 -7.08
N VAL A 148 0.11 4.99 -6.47
CA VAL A 148 1.46 4.78 -5.91
C VAL A 148 1.45 3.95 -4.63
N ASN A 149 0.28 3.74 -4.03
CA ASN A 149 0.12 2.92 -2.83
C ASN A 149 -0.53 1.56 -3.11
N THR A 150 -0.93 1.29 -4.33
CA THR A 150 -1.55 0.02 -4.75
C THR A 150 -0.92 -0.53 -6.02
N VAL A 151 -1.34 -0.08 -7.19
CA VAL A 151 -0.95 -0.63 -8.50
C VAL A 151 0.56 -0.67 -8.68
N ALA A 152 1.24 0.44 -8.44
CA ALA A 152 2.69 0.52 -8.64
C ALA A 152 3.46 -0.41 -7.70
N PRO A 153 3.26 -0.36 -6.36
CA PRO A 153 3.99 -1.26 -5.48
C PRO A 153 3.59 -2.73 -5.63
N PHE A 154 2.36 -3.07 -5.98
CA PHE A 154 2.01 -4.47 -6.25
C PHE A 154 2.88 -5.04 -7.37
N GLY A 155 3.14 -4.28 -8.43
CA GLY A 155 4.04 -4.70 -9.49
C GLY A 155 5.50 -4.82 -9.06
N THR A 156 6.00 -3.77 -8.42
CA THR A 156 7.41 -3.71 -7.96
C THR A 156 7.70 -4.80 -6.93
N PHE A 157 6.82 -4.98 -5.96
CA PHE A 157 7.03 -5.94 -4.87
C PHE A 157 6.72 -7.38 -5.31
N ARG A 158 5.90 -7.57 -6.32
CA ARG A 158 5.77 -8.86 -6.98
C ARG A 158 7.10 -9.29 -7.58
N THR A 159 7.80 -8.40 -8.25
CA THR A 159 9.13 -8.68 -8.79
C THR A 159 10.11 -9.08 -7.69
N LYS A 160 10.07 -8.38 -6.56
CA LYS A 160 10.93 -8.68 -5.41
C LYS A 160 10.65 -10.05 -4.81
N ILE A 161 9.37 -10.39 -4.60
CA ILE A 161 9.04 -11.71 -4.02
C ILE A 161 9.37 -12.85 -4.98
N ARG A 162 9.26 -12.65 -6.27
CA ARG A 162 9.69 -13.64 -7.26
C ARG A 162 11.20 -13.88 -7.20
N LYS A 163 12.00 -12.84 -7.04
CA LYS A 163 13.45 -12.97 -6.84
C LYS A 163 13.77 -13.73 -5.55
N TRP A 164 13.05 -13.42 -4.48
CA TRP A 164 13.20 -14.14 -3.22
C TRP A 164 12.91 -15.63 -3.40
N LYS A 165 11.83 -15.98 -4.09
CA LYS A 165 11.47 -17.38 -4.36
C LYS A 165 12.55 -18.09 -5.17
N LYS A 166 13.11 -17.45 -6.18
CA LYS A 166 14.20 -18.00 -6.97
C LYS A 166 15.43 -18.32 -6.12
N ALA A 167 15.74 -17.49 -5.16
CA ALA A 167 16.90 -17.68 -4.29
C ALA A 167 16.67 -18.72 -3.20
N THR A 168 15.42 -19.07 -2.91
CA THR A 168 15.05 -19.86 -1.72
C THR A 168 14.39 -21.19 -2.05
N LEU A 169 13.51 -21.21 -3.04
CA LEU A 169 12.68 -22.41 -3.35
C LEU A 169 13.19 -23.25 -4.52
#